data_39d759630f17c7a91de7eb6322e9ac2e
#
_entry.id   39d759630f17c7a91de7eb6322e9ac2e
#
_cell.length_a   1.000
_cell.length_b   1.000
_cell.length_c   1.000
_cell.angle_alpha   90.00
_cell.angle_beta   90.00
_cell.angle_gamma   90.00
#
_symmetry.space_group_name_H-M   'P 1'
#
loop_
_entity.id
_entity.type
_entity.pdbx_description
1 polymer ?
#
loop_
_entity_poly.entity_id
_entity_poly.type
_entity_poly.pdbx_seq_one_letter_code
_entity_poly.pdbx_strand_id
1 'polypeptide(L)'
;MNSVQFLHDTLGNPVFAVLSIDHYRQLTEQNQSVIDVQPLNLLVDGDFTVKLPYGGADAYLDVRALVRHLLKNGISDLAINQRAQSLDQYPPEQRMTLDPIIRHDFLPASSPYKNTMQATGEVVEALVKSGYFVRIKKKYPYLSRTVNALAIVAEKAADLA
;
A
#
# COMPACT_ATOMS: atom_id res chain seq x y z
N MET A 1 36.96 -0.30 22.65
CA MET A 1 36.29 -1.58 22.95
C MET A 1 34.80 -1.44 22.61
N ASN A 2 34.33 -2.17 21.63
CA ASN A 2 32.91 -2.13 21.26
C ASN A 2 32.18 -3.10 22.20
N SER A 3 31.54 -2.58 23.25
CA SER A 3 30.75 -3.42 24.16
C SER A 3 29.30 -3.47 23.71
N VAL A 4 28.82 -4.66 23.44
CA VAL A 4 27.39 -4.95 23.27
C VAL A 4 26.86 -5.36 24.65
N GLN A 5 25.78 -4.71 25.09
CA GLN A 5 25.07 -5.09 26.31
C GLN A 5 23.76 -5.79 25.92
N PHE A 6 23.48 -6.90 26.60
CA PHE A 6 22.23 -7.63 26.41
C PHE A 6 21.30 -7.41 27.59
N LEU A 7 20.03 -7.12 27.31
CA LEU A 7 18.96 -7.16 28.29
C LEU A 7 18.30 -8.55 28.20
N HIS A 8 18.12 -9.18 29.34
CA HIS A 8 17.59 -10.54 29.44
C HIS A 8 16.19 -10.53 30.04
N ASP A 9 15.39 -11.54 29.71
CA ASP A 9 14.14 -11.81 30.38
C ASP A 9 14.36 -12.47 31.76
N THR A 10 13.26 -12.76 32.45
CA THR A 10 13.32 -13.42 33.76
C THR A 10 13.83 -14.86 33.71
N LEU A 11 13.98 -15.46 32.51
CA LEU A 11 14.50 -16.79 32.27
C LEU A 11 15.96 -16.79 31.83
N GLY A 12 16.56 -15.57 31.70
CA GLY A 12 17.95 -15.40 31.29
C GLY A 12 18.20 -15.39 29.79
N ASN A 13 17.12 -15.35 28.95
CA ASN A 13 17.28 -15.24 27.50
C ASN A 13 17.49 -13.77 27.08
N PRO A 14 18.41 -13.47 26.16
CA PRO A 14 18.59 -12.11 25.67
C PRO A 14 17.38 -11.70 24.82
N VAL A 15 16.74 -10.57 25.20
CA VAL A 15 15.58 -10.01 24.51
C VAL A 15 15.90 -8.72 23.74
N PHE A 16 16.94 -8.00 24.18
CA PHE A 16 17.42 -6.79 23.51
C PHE A 16 18.95 -6.73 23.53
N ALA A 17 19.54 -6.11 22.50
CA ALA A 17 20.94 -5.74 22.46
C ALA A 17 21.06 -4.20 22.43
N VAL A 18 21.87 -3.64 23.33
CA VAL A 18 22.20 -2.23 23.35
C VAL A 18 23.58 -2.06 22.74
N LEU A 19 23.68 -1.29 21.67
CA LEU A 19 24.91 -1.01 20.94
C LEU A 19 25.28 0.46 21.09
N SER A 20 26.57 0.78 21.09
CA SER A 20 26.98 2.17 20.85
C SER A 20 26.58 2.60 19.45
N ILE A 21 26.32 3.90 19.25
CA ILE A 21 25.92 4.43 17.93
C ILE A 21 27.00 4.16 16.86
N ASP A 22 28.26 4.18 17.25
CA ASP A 22 29.37 3.90 16.32
C ASP A 22 29.40 2.42 15.91
N HIS A 23 29.11 1.52 16.84
CA HIS A 23 29.00 0.09 16.54
C HIS A 23 27.78 -0.20 15.64
N TYR A 24 26.65 0.44 15.91
CA TYR A 24 25.48 0.36 15.05
C TYR A 24 25.80 0.86 13.63
N ARG A 25 26.47 2.00 13.49
CA ARG A 25 26.91 2.54 12.19
C ARG A 25 27.83 1.56 11.46
N GLN A 26 28.82 0.99 12.14
CA GLN A 26 29.72 -0.01 11.53
C GLN A 26 28.97 -1.24 11.04
N LEU A 27 28.00 -1.75 11.80
CA LEU A 27 27.17 -2.88 11.38
C LEU A 27 26.28 -2.55 10.19
N THR A 28 25.72 -1.33 10.15
CA THR A 28 24.91 -0.88 9.03
C THR A 28 25.75 -0.56 7.79
N GLU A 29 26.96 0.00 7.96
CA GLU A 29 27.88 0.26 6.85
C GLU A 29 28.48 -1.02 6.27
N GLN A 30 28.78 -2.02 7.08
CA GLN A 30 29.23 -3.34 6.61
C GLN A 30 28.11 -4.15 5.94
N ASN A 31 26.86 -3.94 6.32
CA ASN A 31 25.68 -4.50 5.67
C ASN A 31 25.18 -3.64 4.49
N GLN A 32 25.81 -2.50 4.21
CA GLN A 32 25.59 -1.71 3.00
C GLN A 32 26.23 -2.32 1.74
N SER A 33 26.83 -3.52 1.83
CA SER A 33 26.96 -4.34 0.64
C SER A 33 25.56 -4.73 0.16
N VAL A 34 24.92 -3.76 -0.55
CA VAL A 34 23.82 -4.01 -1.48
C VAL A 34 22.68 -4.83 -0.87
N ILE A 35 21.96 -4.29 0.12
CA ILE A 35 20.53 -4.37 -0.02
C ILE A 35 20.22 -3.31 -1.07
N ASP A 36 20.38 -3.69 -2.34
CA ASP A 36 19.58 -3.13 -3.41
C ASP A 36 18.14 -3.37 -2.95
N VAL A 37 17.56 -2.40 -2.27
CA VAL A 37 16.15 -2.39 -1.95
C VAL A 37 15.49 -2.15 -3.30
N GLN A 38 15.49 -3.20 -4.11
CA GLN A 38 14.64 -3.26 -5.28
C GLN A 38 13.25 -2.89 -4.78
N PRO A 39 12.65 -1.81 -5.28
CA PRO A 39 11.32 -1.45 -4.85
C PRO A 39 10.46 -2.69 -4.99
N LEU A 40 9.84 -3.10 -3.89
CA LEU A 40 9.10 -4.36 -3.80
C LEU A 40 8.17 -4.44 -5.00
N ASN A 41 8.47 -5.33 -5.95
CA ASN A 41 7.63 -5.48 -7.12
C ASN A 41 6.36 -6.23 -6.68
N LEU A 42 5.31 -5.47 -6.41
CA LEU A 42 4.02 -6.03 -6.01
C LEU A 42 3.20 -6.52 -7.21
N LEU A 43 3.65 -6.26 -8.45
CA LEU A 43 2.99 -6.76 -9.64
C LEU A 43 3.39 -8.22 -9.91
N VAL A 44 2.38 -9.05 -10.12
CA VAL A 44 2.49 -10.47 -10.46
C VAL A 44 1.54 -10.79 -11.63
N ASP A 45 1.64 -11.97 -12.21
CA ASP A 45 0.76 -12.46 -13.28
C ASP A 45 0.64 -11.51 -14.48
N GLY A 46 1.77 -11.14 -15.08
CA GLY A 46 1.80 -10.31 -16.29
C GLY A 46 1.28 -8.89 -16.07
N ASP A 47 1.57 -8.31 -14.92
CA ASP A 47 1.25 -6.93 -14.52
C ASP A 47 -0.24 -6.63 -14.25
N PHE A 48 -1.05 -7.66 -14.02
CA PHE A 48 -2.49 -7.47 -13.77
C PHE A 48 -2.93 -7.72 -12.34
N THR A 49 -2.06 -8.24 -11.50
CA THR A 49 -2.35 -8.56 -10.11
C THR A 49 -1.36 -7.85 -9.20
N VAL A 50 -1.86 -7.13 -8.21
CA VAL A 50 -1.03 -6.43 -7.21
C VAL A 50 -1.14 -7.15 -5.88
N LYS A 51 -0.01 -7.56 -5.30
CA LYS A 51 0.04 -8.06 -3.93
C LYS A 51 -0.33 -6.95 -2.95
N LEU A 52 -1.21 -7.25 -2.01
CA LEU A 52 -1.56 -6.34 -0.91
C LEU A 52 -0.73 -6.70 0.34
N PRO A 53 0.33 -5.93 0.69
CA PRO A 53 1.26 -6.30 1.75
C PRO A 53 0.59 -6.44 3.12
N TYR A 54 -0.46 -5.63 3.35
CA TYR A 54 -1.19 -5.59 4.62
C TYR A 54 -2.58 -6.22 4.54
N GLY A 55 -2.86 -6.99 3.50
CA GLY A 55 -4.14 -7.67 3.31
C GLY A 55 -4.17 -9.13 3.77
N GLY A 56 -3.02 -9.66 4.20
CA GLY A 56 -2.82 -11.07 4.54
C GLY A 56 -2.01 -11.83 3.50
N ALA A 57 -1.71 -13.11 3.78
CA ALA A 57 -0.82 -13.91 2.94
C ALA A 57 -1.30 -14.03 1.49
N ASP A 58 -2.60 -14.20 1.27
CA ASP A 58 -3.21 -14.46 -0.03
C ASP A 58 -4.04 -13.28 -0.54
N ALA A 59 -3.75 -12.05 -0.06
CA ALA A 59 -4.48 -10.88 -0.51
C ALA A 59 -3.84 -10.28 -1.76
N TYR A 60 -4.60 -10.31 -2.85
CA TYR A 60 -4.22 -9.77 -4.15
C TYR A 60 -5.34 -8.90 -4.71
N LEU A 61 -4.97 -7.86 -5.43
CA LEU A 61 -5.87 -6.96 -6.14
C LEU A 61 -5.72 -7.18 -7.64
N ASP A 62 -6.76 -7.67 -8.29
CA ASP A 62 -6.82 -7.72 -9.74
C ASP A 62 -7.07 -6.30 -10.29
N VAL A 63 -6.09 -5.79 -11.03
CA VAL A 63 -6.10 -4.41 -11.57
C VAL A 63 -7.23 -4.22 -12.58
N ARG A 64 -7.50 -5.22 -13.42
CA ARG A 64 -8.60 -5.16 -14.42
C ARG A 64 -9.96 -5.19 -13.74
N ALA A 65 -10.12 -5.99 -12.70
CA ALA A 65 -11.34 -6.01 -11.90
C ALA A 65 -11.56 -4.66 -11.20
N LEU A 66 -10.51 -4.03 -10.68
CA LEU A 66 -10.58 -2.68 -10.12
C LEU A 66 -11.02 -1.67 -11.18
N VAL A 67 -10.40 -1.67 -12.36
CA VAL A 67 -10.78 -0.75 -13.46
C VAL A 67 -12.25 -0.95 -13.84
N ARG A 68 -12.72 -2.19 -14.04
CA ARG A 68 -14.13 -2.48 -14.37
C ARG A 68 -15.07 -1.99 -13.27
N HIS A 69 -14.71 -2.21 -12.01
CA HIS A 69 -15.49 -1.73 -10.85
C HIS A 69 -15.63 -0.21 -10.88
N LEU A 70 -14.53 0.52 -11.11
CA LEU A 70 -14.52 1.97 -11.19
C LEU A 70 -15.37 2.49 -12.36
N LEU A 71 -15.17 1.95 -13.56
CA LEU A 71 -15.94 2.32 -14.77
C LEU A 71 -17.44 2.06 -14.60
N LYS A 72 -17.83 0.93 -14.03
CA LYS A 72 -19.22 0.60 -13.72
C LYS A 72 -19.87 1.62 -12.79
N ASN A 73 -19.11 2.22 -11.90
CA ASN A 73 -19.56 3.27 -10.98
C ASN A 73 -19.36 4.69 -11.53
N GLY A 74 -18.98 4.84 -12.81
CA GLY A 74 -18.77 6.17 -13.43
C GLY A 74 -17.55 6.92 -12.91
N ILE A 75 -16.57 6.22 -12.35
CA ILE A 75 -15.36 6.78 -11.74
C ILE A 75 -14.22 6.68 -12.75
N SER A 76 -13.79 7.82 -13.28
CA SER A 76 -12.60 7.91 -14.16
C SER A 76 -11.31 8.26 -13.40
N ASP A 77 -11.45 8.87 -12.25
CA ASP A 77 -10.35 9.24 -11.36
C ASP A 77 -10.83 9.25 -9.90
N LEU A 78 -9.91 8.97 -8.96
CA LEU A 78 -10.25 8.89 -7.55
C LEU A 78 -9.08 9.30 -6.65
N ALA A 79 -9.39 9.92 -5.51
CA ALA A 79 -8.41 10.21 -4.48
C ALA A 79 -7.85 8.91 -3.88
N ILE A 80 -6.56 8.89 -3.52
CA ILE A 80 -5.91 7.70 -2.93
C ILE A 80 -6.38 7.50 -1.49
N ASN A 81 -6.46 8.58 -0.71
CA ASN A 81 -6.96 8.62 0.67
C ASN A 81 -6.28 7.63 1.63
N GLN A 82 -4.98 7.78 1.78
CA GLN A 82 -4.14 6.94 2.66
C GLN A 82 -4.34 7.31 4.14
N ARG A 83 -5.45 6.91 4.72
CA ARG A 83 -5.76 7.12 6.14
C ARG A 83 -5.90 5.79 6.88
N ALA A 84 -5.16 5.66 7.97
CA ALA A 84 -5.23 4.50 8.86
C ALA A 84 -6.41 4.64 9.84
N GLN A 85 -7.65 4.55 9.32
CA GLN A 85 -8.88 4.60 10.11
C GLN A 85 -9.80 3.44 9.75
N SER A 86 -10.74 3.10 10.63
CA SER A 86 -11.75 2.09 10.37
C SER A 86 -12.67 2.50 9.21
N LEU A 87 -13.15 1.53 8.43
CA LEU A 87 -13.98 1.82 7.24
C LEU A 87 -15.28 2.55 7.57
N ASP A 88 -15.90 2.25 8.69
CA ASP A 88 -17.11 2.87 9.19
C ASP A 88 -16.93 4.35 9.56
N GLN A 89 -15.70 4.77 9.87
CA GLN A 89 -15.36 6.15 10.18
C GLN A 89 -15.20 7.05 8.95
N TYR A 90 -15.19 6.47 7.74
CA TYR A 90 -15.15 7.29 6.52
C TYR A 90 -16.52 7.95 6.26
N PRO A 91 -16.56 9.27 6.02
CA PRO A 91 -17.75 9.92 5.50
C PRO A 91 -18.20 9.22 4.20
N PRO A 92 -19.52 9.13 3.94
CA PRO A 92 -20.05 8.42 2.76
C PRO A 92 -19.39 8.84 1.45
N GLU A 93 -19.16 10.14 1.26
CA GLU A 93 -18.52 10.72 0.06
C GLU A 93 -17.04 10.34 -0.11
N GLN A 94 -16.37 9.94 0.98
CA GLN A 94 -14.96 9.50 0.95
C GLN A 94 -14.81 7.98 0.81
N ARG A 95 -15.89 7.23 0.88
CA ARG A 95 -15.86 5.77 0.68
C ARG A 95 -15.55 5.37 -0.76
N MET A 96 -15.80 6.29 -1.71
CA MET A 96 -15.44 6.10 -3.12
C MET A 96 -14.02 6.59 -3.44
N THR A 97 -13.10 6.45 -2.51
CA THR A 97 -11.66 6.68 -2.69
C THR A 97 -10.91 5.34 -2.69
N LEU A 98 -9.68 5.32 -3.23
CA LEU A 98 -8.96 4.08 -3.54
C LEU A 98 -8.86 3.12 -2.34
N ASP A 99 -8.39 3.62 -1.19
CA ASP A 99 -8.16 2.76 -0.03
C ASP A 99 -9.45 2.12 0.53
N PRO A 100 -10.55 2.87 0.78
CA PRO A 100 -11.83 2.28 1.14
C PRO A 100 -12.37 1.28 0.11
N ILE A 101 -12.28 1.56 -1.20
CA ILE A 101 -12.71 0.63 -2.25
C ILE A 101 -11.95 -0.69 -2.15
N ILE A 102 -10.60 -0.65 -2.07
CA ILE A 102 -9.80 -1.89 -1.95
C ILE A 102 -10.24 -2.68 -0.71
N ARG A 103 -10.38 -2.03 0.42
CA ARG A 103 -10.72 -2.70 1.69
C ARG A 103 -12.14 -3.25 1.71
N HIS A 104 -13.09 -2.55 1.11
CA HIS A 104 -14.50 -2.94 1.11
C HIS A 104 -14.80 -4.00 0.05
N ASP A 105 -14.37 -3.76 -1.20
CA ASP A 105 -14.82 -4.50 -2.36
C ASP A 105 -13.85 -5.60 -2.83
N PHE A 106 -12.56 -5.50 -2.46
CA PHE A 106 -11.52 -6.41 -2.92
C PHE A 106 -10.90 -7.27 -1.82
N LEU A 107 -11.14 -6.98 -0.55
CA LEU A 107 -10.83 -7.91 0.53
C LEU A 107 -12.06 -8.76 0.88
N PRO A 108 -11.87 -10.05 1.25
CA PRO A 108 -12.97 -10.90 1.71
C PRO A 108 -13.77 -10.26 2.85
N ALA A 109 -15.07 -10.50 2.91
CA ALA A 109 -15.93 -9.94 3.95
C ALA A 109 -15.45 -10.29 5.37
N SER A 110 -14.91 -11.49 5.55
CA SER A 110 -14.33 -12.01 6.79
C SER A 110 -12.89 -11.59 7.06
N SER A 111 -12.27 -10.79 6.17
CA SER A 111 -10.87 -10.40 6.34
C SER A 111 -10.65 -9.59 7.64
N PRO A 112 -9.74 -10.00 8.52
CA PRO A 112 -9.37 -9.23 9.71
C PRO A 112 -8.63 -7.93 9.37
N TYR A 113 -8.21 -7.77 8.11
CA TYR A 113 -7.40 -6.64 7.63
C TYR A 113 -8.24 -5.51 7.00
N LYS A 114 -9.57 -5.58 7.03
CA LYS A 114 -10.47 -4.53 6.49
C LYS A 114 -10.26 -3.15 7.15
N ASN A 115 -9.78 -3.11 8.38
CA ASN A 115 -9.46 -1.87 9.08
C ASN A 115 -7.98 -1.47 8.95
N THR A 116 -7.22 -2.17 8.12
CA THR A 116 -5.83 -1.85 7.80
C THR A 116 -5.76 -1.17 6.43
N MET A 117 -5.06 -0.04 6.34
CA MET A 117 -4.85 0.68 5.07
C MET A 117 -4.15 -0.21 4.05
N GLN A 118 -4.72 -0.31 2.85
CA GLN A 118 -4.21 -1.14 1.76
C GLN A 118 -3.57 -0.32 0.63
N ALA A 119 -4.05 0.92 0.38
CA ALA A 119 -3.52 1.78 -0.67
C ALA A 119 -2.18 2.42 -0.26
N THR A 120 -1.19 1.62 0.08
CA THR A 120 0.16 2.09 0.42
C THR A 120 0.87 2.72 -0.78
N GLY A 121 2.01 3.36 -0.54
CA GLY A 121 2.82 3.92 -1.61
C GLY A 121 3.22 2.89 -2.66
N GLU A 122 3.59 1.69 -2.21
CA GLU A 122 4.01 0.57 -3.04
C GLU A 122 2.85 0.01 -3.88
N VAL A 123 1.64 -0.11 -3.31
CA VAL A 123 0.43 -0.54 -4.02
C VAL A 123 0.06 0.49 -5.10
N VAL A 124 0.09 1.79 -4.74
CA VAL A 124 -0.16 2.87 -5.70
C VAL A 124 0.87 2.85 -6.83
N GLU A 125 2.15 2.62 -6.52
CA GLU A 125 3.22 2.51 -7.53
C GLU A 125 2.99 1.30 -8.46
N ALA A 126 2.59 0.16 -7.90
CA ALA A 126 2.27 -1.03 -8.68
C ALA A 126 1.07 -0.79 -9.63
N LEU A 127 0.01 -0.10 -9.16
CA LEU A 127 -1.12 0.28 -10.00
C LEU A 127 -0.69 1.18 -11.17
N VAL A 128 0.21 2.13 -10.94
CA VAL A 128 0.77 2.98 -12.01
C VAL A 128 1.64 2.16 -12.97
N LYS A 129 2.51 1.28 -12.45
CA LYS A 129 3.35 0.40 -13.30
C LYS A 129 2.54 -0.56 -14.17
N SER A 130 1.32 -0.95 -13.76
CA SER A 130 0.42 -1.76 -14.59
C SER A 130 0.02 -1.07 -15.89
N GLY A 131 0.19 0.25 -15.96
CA GLY A 131 -0.20 1.08 -17.10
C GLY A 131 -1.69 1.42 -17.18
N TYR A 132 -2.53 0.88 -16.28
CA TYR A 132 -3.96 1.23 -16.22
C TYR A 132 -4.25 2.53 -15.50
N PHE A 133 -3.30 3.03 -14.71
CA PHE A 133 -3.44 4.24 -13.90
C PHE A 133 -2.29 5.21 -14.10
N VAL A 134 -2.59 6.51 -13.99
CA VAL A 134 -1.60 7.58 -13.91
C VAL A 134 -1.82 8.40 -12.65
N ARG A 135 -0.73 8.91 -12.07
CA ARG A 135 -0.80 9.82 -10.93
C ARG A 135 -1.25 11.19 -11.37
N ILE A 136 -2.21 11.75 -10.64
CA ILE A 136 -2.66 13.12 -10.82
C ILE A 136 -2.76 13.82 -9.45
N LYS A 137 -2.90 15.15 -9.50
CA LYS A 137 -3.31 15.94 -8.34
C LYS A 137 -4.64 16.59 -8.67
N LYS A 138 -5.65 16.37 -7.81
CA LYS A 138 -7.01 16.88 -8.05
C LYS A 138 -7.65 17.34 -6.75
N LYS A 139 -8.49 18.38 -6.85
CA LYS A 139 -9.38 18.81 -5.78
C LYS A 139 -10.75 18.18 -6.01
N TYR A 140 -11.24 17.45 -5.03
CA TYR A 140 -12.58 16.88 -5.05
C TYR A 140 -13.53 17.72 -4.22
N PRO A 141 -14.83 17.78 -4.55
CA PRO A 141 -15.82 18.60 -3.82
C PRO A 141 -15.90 18.28 -2.33
N TYR A 142 -15.66 17.00 -1.98
CA TYR A 142 -15.69 16.50 -0.60
C TYR A 142 -14.34 16.63 0.14
N LEU A 143 -13.34 17.26 -0.47
CA LEU A 143 -12.03 17.49 0.16
C LEU A 143 -11.70 18.99 0.16
N SER A 144 -11.19 19.46 1.30
CA SER A 144 -10.83 20.87 1.48
C SER A 144 -9.61 21.33 0.68
N ARG A 145 -8.77 20.37 0.25
CA ARG A 145 -7.50 20.64 -0.45
C ARG A 145 -7.31 19.72 -1.66
N THR A 146 -6.38 20.10 -2.53
CA THR A 146 -5.88 19.24 -3.61
C THR A 146 -5.12 18.05 -3.00
N VAL A 147 -5.40 16.86 -3.50
CA VAL A 147 -4.83 15.59 -3.01
C VAL A 147 -4.20 14.78 -4.14
N ASN A 148 -3.36 13.83 -3.76
CA ASN A 148 -2.87 12.82 -4.69
C ASN A 148 -4.03 11.89 -5.08
N ALA A 149 -4.13 11.60 -6.37
CA ALA A 149 -5.19 10.80 -6.95
C ALA A 149 -4.63 9.92 -8.09
N LEU A 150 -5.43 8.96 -8.52
CA LEU A 150 -5.17 8.16 -9.71
C LEU A 150 -6.26 8.42 -10.74
N ALA A 151 -5.88 8.54 -12.01
CA ALA A 151 -6.81 8.54 -13.13
C ALA A 151 -6.63 7.26 -13.95
N ILE A 152 -7.73 6.73 -14.46
CA ILE A 152 -7.72 5.58 -15.38
C ILE A 152 -7.17 6.04 -16.74
N VAL A 153 -6.27 5.25 -17.32
CA VAL A 153 -5.76 5.45 -18.68
C VAL A 153 -6.81 4.91 -19.65
N ALA A 154 -7.57 5.82 -20.28
CA ALA A 154 -8.72 5.47 -21.11
C ALA A 154 -8.39 4.49 -22.25
N GLU A 155 -7.24 4.68 -22.92
CA GLU A 155 -6.80 3.80 -24.00
C GLU A 155 -6.60 2.35 -23.54
N LYS A 156 -6.01 2.15 -22.34
CA LYS A 156 -5.80 0.83 -21.74
C LYS A 156 -7.11 0.22 -21.23
N ALA A 157 -8.04 1.04 -20.82
CA ALA A 157 -9.31 0.61 -20.24
C ALA A 157 -10.40 0.33 -21.30
N ALA A 158 -10.18 0.74 -22.56
CA ALA A 158 -11.17 0.58 -23.64
C ALA A 158 -11.61 -0.89 -23.84
N ASP A 159 -10.69 -1.84 -23.68
CA ASP A 159 -10.96 -3.27 -23.82
C ASP A 159 -11.65 -3.89 -22.59
N LEU A 160 -11.85 -3.11 -21.52
CA LEU A 160 -12.43 -3.57 -20.26
C LEU A 160 -13.84 -3.00 -19.98
N ALA A 161 -14.28 -2.06 -20.82
CA ALA A 161 -15.57 -1.37 -20.68
C ALA A 161 -16.77 -2.23 -21.15
#